data_051e424fc9a11150f3f6ba26683aff80
#
_entry.id   051e424fc9a11150f3f6ba26683aff80
#
_cell.length_a   1.000
_cell.length_b   1.000
_cell.length_c   1.000
_cell.angle_alpha   90.00
_cell.angle_beta   90.00
_cell.angle_gamma   90.00
#
_symmetry.space_group_name_H-M   'P 1'
#
loop_
_entity.id
_entity.type
_entity.pdbx_description
1 polymer ?
#
loop_
_entity_poly.entity_id
_entity_poly.type
_entity_poly.pdbx_seq_one_letter_code
_entity_poly.pdbx_strand_id
1 'polypeptide(L)'
;MWFYSFTTATNTLNVIPGFGRGYQGTTAAPHSQYAQVTLSPTFPRSSIKKAINDTINSFYPKLWIASAYTFTFNASQTTYALPDDAEDILFISWQTTGSSQEWLPVNRWRLDTMANSATFNSQNTINIYENVQPGRTIQVYYTSTPNTLDANTDDFADVTGLPESSKDVVILGASYKLLSYLDAGRINLSSAEADLNDGKLPSSAGVAASRYIFALFQQRLNEEALKLADKYPIRIHYTR
;
A
#
# COMPACT_ATOMS: atom_id res chain seq x y z
N MET A 1 -14.38 -17.79 9.40
CA MET A 1 -15.23 -19.00 9.51
C MET A 1 -16.47 -18.63 10.31
N TRP A 2 -17.66 -19.01 9.87
CA TRP A 2 -18.89 -18.83 10.62
C TRP A 2 -19.40 -20.20 11.13
N PHE A 3 -19.60 -20.31 12.42
CA PHE A 3 -20.06 -21.55 13.06
C PHE A 3 -21.32 -21.26 13.92
N TYR A 4 -22.13 -22.26 14.13
CA TYR A 4 -23.38 -22.13 14.89
C TYR A 4 -23.32 -22.84 16.26
N SER A 5 -22.42 -23.78 16.45
CA SER A 5 -22.24 -24.43 17.74
C SER A 5 -20.83 -24.99 17.92
N PHE A 6 -20.42 -25.16 19.19
CA PHE A 6 -19.20 -25.83 19.60
C PHE A 6 -19.56 -26.97 20.55
N THR A 7 -19.08 -28.18 20.21
CA THR A 7 -19.29 -29.36 21.05
C THR A 7 -18.02 -29.61 21.85
N THR A 8 -18.07 -29.31 23.16
CA THR A 8 -16.91 -29.45 24.06
C THR A 8 -16.45 -30.87 24.24
N ALA A 9 -17.38 -31.85 24.23
CA ALA A 9 -17.05 -33.28 24.40
C ALA A 9 -16.15 -33.82 23.27
N THR A 10 -16.25 -33.30 22.07
CA THR A 10 -15.48 -33.74 20.89
C THR A 10 -14.55 -32.65 20.35
N ASN A 11 -14.50 -31.46 20.99
CA ASN A 11 -13.79 -30.28 20.49
C ASN A 11 -14.11 -29.95 19.02
N THR A 12 -15.38 -30.08 18.65
CA THR A 12 -15.85 -29.90 17.28
C THR A 12 -16.58 -28.58 17.10
N LEU A 13 -16.13 -27.79 16.13
CA LEU A 13 -16.85 -26.61 15.64
C LEU A 13 -17.81 -27.03 14.52
N ASN A 14 -19.11 -26.82 14.72
CA ASN A 14 -20.11 -27.05 13.68
C ASN A 14 -20.29 -25.78 12.84
N VAL A 15 -19.81 -25.82 11.61
CA VAL A 15 -19.87 -24.68 10.67
C VAL A 15 -21.16 -24.78 9.84
N ILE A 16 -21.68 -23.62 9.44
CA ILE A 16 -22.87 -23.55 8.59
C ILE A 16 -22.54 -24.19 7.23
N PRO A 17 -23.29 -25.19 6.76
CA PRO A 17 -23.08 -25.80 5.47
C PRO A 17 -23.16 -24.78 4.33
N GLY A 18 -22.27 -24.91 3.37
CA GLY A 18 -22.24 -24.10 2.14
C GLY A 18 -21.48 -22.77 2.24
N PHE A 19 -21.50 -22.09 3.38
CA PHE A 19 -20.82 -20.78 3.52
C PHE A 19 -20.15 -20.53 4.87
N GLY A 20 -20.16 -21.48 5.79
CA GLY A 20 -19.48 -21.32 7.09
C GLY A 20 -17.97 -21.32 6.98
N ARG A 21 -17.39 -21.91 5.94
CA ARG A 21 -15.97 -21.84 5.56
C ARG A 21 -15.85 -20.89 4.36
N GLY A 22 -14.77 -20.09 4.32
CA GLY A 22 -14.62 -19.07 3.27
C GLY A 22 -15.53 -17.86 3.44
N TYR A 23 -16.03 -17.61 4.65
CA TYR A 23 -16.89 -16.47 4.96
C TYR A 23 -16.18 -15.13 4.69
N GLN A 24 -16.92 -14.14 4.21
CA GLN A 24 -16.42 -12.82 3.80
C GLN A 24 -15.35 -12.86 2.68
N GLY A 25 -15.51 -13.74 1.73
CA GLY A 25 -14.62 -13.82 0.56
C GLY A 25 -13.28 -14.51 0.80
N THR A 26 -13.08 -15.10 1.99
CA THR A 26 -11.86 -15.87 2.27
C THR A 26 -11.96 -17.26 1.64
N THR A 27 -10.84 -17.79 1.14
CA THR A 27 -10.76 -19.15 0.63
C THR A 27 -10.84 -20.16 1.78
N ALA A 28 -11.72 -21.17 1.66
CA ALA A 28 -11.78 -22.26 2.60
C ALA A 28 -10.51 -23.12 2.50
N ALA A 29 -9.69 -23.13 3.55
CA ALA A 29 -8.45 -23.89 3.62
C ALA A 29 -8.43 -24.85 4.82
N PRO A 30 -7.67 -25.96 4.78
CA PRO A 30 -7.44 -26.77 5.96
C PRO A 30 -6.62 -25.98 6.99
N HIS A 31 -6.88 -26.22 8.25
CA HIS A 31 -6.11 -25.63 9.36
C HIS A 31 -5.20 -26.68 9.96
N SER A 32 -4.01 -26.27 10.37
CA SER A 32 -3.08 -27.14 11.09
C SER A 32 -3.65 -27.52 12.47
N GLN A 33 -3.20 -28.63 13.00
CA GLN A 33 -3.48 -29.00 14.39
C GLN A 33 -3.01 -27.87 15.32
N TYR A 34 -3.80 -27.56 16.33
CA TYR A 34 -3.59 -26.45 17.29
C TYR A 34 -3.71 -25.04 16.70
N ALA A 35 -4.29 -24.87 15.52
CA ALA A 35 -4.61 -23.53 15.02
C ALA A 35 -5.51 -22.79 16.00
N GLN A 36 -5.13 -21.57 16.37
CA GLN A 36 -5.89 -20.75 17.31
C GLN A 36 -7.21 -20.32 16.69
N VAL A 37 -8.31 -20.56 17.42
CA VAL A 37 -9.65 -20.11 17.06
C VAL A 37 -10.08 -19.02 18.03
N THR A 38 -10.38 -17.83 17.49
CA THR A 38 -10.91 -16.71 18.27
C THR A 38 -12.42 -16.62 18.04
N LEU A 39 -13.18 -16.70 19.11
CA LEU A 39 -14.63 -16.62 19.07
C LEU A 39 -15.09 -15.16 19.21
N SER A 40 -16.00 -14.73 18.34
CA SER A 40 -16.61 -13.39 18.36
C SER A 40 -15.59 -12.24 18.53
N PRO A 41 -14.54 -12.14 17.70
CA PRO A 41 -13.56 -11.07 17.82
C PRO A 41 -14.25 -9.71 17.55
N THR A 42 -13.88 -8.68 18.28
CA THR A 42 -14.35 -7.29 18.04
C THR A 42 -14.10 -6.87 16.60
N PHE A 43 -12.94 -7.26 16.06
CA PHE A 43 -12.60 -7.08 14.65
C PHE A 43 -12.21 -8.43 14.04
N PRO A 44 -12.95 -8.91 13.04
CA PRO A 44 -12.53 -10.07 12.25
C PRO A 44 -11.17 -9.83 11.61
N ARG A 45 -10.35 -10.87 11.48
CA ARG A 45 -9.02 -10.78 10.89
C ARG A 45 -9.04 -10.22 9.46
N SER A 46 -10.07 -10.55 8.69
CA SER A 46 -10.29 -9.99 7.34
C SER A 46 -10.46 -8.47 7.35
N SER A 47 -11.20 -7.94 8.34
CA SER A 47 -11.40 -6.49 8.50
C SER A 47 -10.09 -5.79 8.91
N ILE A 48 -9.28 -6.41 9.77
CA ILE A 48 -7.96 -5.89 10.14
C ILE A 48 -7.04 -5.87 8.91
N LYS A 49 -6.94 -6.98 8.17
CA LYS A 49 -6.15 -7.06 6.93
C LYS A 49 -6.60 -6.00 5.92
N LYS A 50 -7.91 -5.87 5.72
CA LYS A 50 -8.45 -4.85 4.83
C LYS A 50 -8.07 -3.44 5.28
N ALA A 51 -8.21 -3.09 6.57
CA ALA A 51 -7.85 -1.78 7.09
C ALA A 51 -6.36 -1.46 6.93
N ILE A 52 -5.48 -2.46 7.09
CA ILE A 52 -4.04 -2.36 6.85
C ILE A 52 -3.79 -2.03 5.36
N ASN A 53 -4.31 -2.84 4.45
CA ASN A 53 -4.08 -2.66 3.02
C ASN A 53 -4.70 -1.38 2.48
N ASP A 54 -5.91 -1.01 2.93
CA ASP A 54 -6.53 0.28 2.62
C ASP A 54 -5.69 1.47 3.14
N THR A 55 -4.93 1.28 4.22
CA THR A 55 -4.00 2.31 4.74
C THR A 55 -2.77 2.41 3.86
N ILE A 56 -2.15 1.28 3.51
CA ILE A 56 -0.98 1.25 2.61
C ILE A 56 -1.34 1.90 1.27
N ASN A 57 -2.47 1.54 0.67
CA ASN A 57 -2.93 2.14 -0.59
C ASN A 57 -3.19 3.65 -0.50
N SER A 58 -3.49 4.17 0.70
CA SER A 58 -3.71 5.61 0.90
C SER A 58 -2.43 6.42 1.11
N PHE A 59 -1.25 5.81 1.10
CA PHE A 59 0.02 6.49 1.34
C PHE A 59 0.45 7.37 0.18
N TYR A 60 0.27 6.89 -1.04
CA TYR A 60 0.61 7.69 -2.22
C TYR A 60 -0.28 8.95 -2.29
N PRO A 61 0.24 10.13 -2.65
CA PRO A 61 1.62 10.43 -3.06
C PRO A 61 2.60 10.77 -1.92
N LYS A 62 2.19 10.76 -0.65
CA LYS A 62 3.06 11.19 0.47
C LYS A 62 4.19 10.20 0.77
N LEU A 63 3.87 8.90 0.82
CA LEU A 63 4.84 7.82 0.91
C LEU A 63 4.77 6.95 -0.33
N TRP A 64 5.92 6.66 -0.88
CA TRP A 64 6.11 5.88 -2.09
C TRP A 64 7.39 5.04 -1.96
N ILE A 65 7.55 4.07 -2.84
CA ILE A 65 8.77 3.28 -2.94
C ILE A 65 9.56 3.72 -4.18
N ALA A 66 10.90 3.66 -4.07
CA ALA A 66 11.77 3.91 -5.20
C ALA A 66 12.07 2.59 -5.91
N SER A 67 11.67 2.50 -7.16
CA SER A 67 11.92 1.37 -8.05
C SER A 67 12.86 1.75 -9.17
N ALA A 68 13.52 0.76 -9.76
CA ALA A 68 14.43 0.97 -10.87
C ALA A 68 14.05 0.09 -12.06
N TYR A 69 14.07 0.67 -13.24
CA TYR A 69 13.84 -0.01 -14.51
C TYR A 69 14.99 0.26 -15.47
N THR A 70 15.41 -0.74 -16.23
CA THR A 70 16.52 -0.61 -17.18
C THR A 70 16.10 -1.04 -18.59
N PHE A 71 16.59 -0.31 -19.57
CA PHE A 71 16.45 -0.66 -20.99
C PHE A 71 17.67 -0.21 -21.78
N THR A 72 17.78 -0.67 -23.02
CA THR A 72 18.87 -0.28 -23.93
C THR A 72 18.44 0.89 -24.81
N PHE A 73 19.25 1.95 -24.85
CA PHE A 73 18.99 3.12 -25.69
C PHE A 73 19.17 2.78 -27.16
N ASN A 74 18.19 3.16 -27.99
CA ASN A 74 18.21 3.01 -29.45
C ASN A 74 18.03 4.40 -30.09
N ALA A 75 19.00 4.82 -30.92
CA ALA A 75 18.97 6.14 -31.56
C ALA A 75 17.78 6.35 -32.53
N SER A 76 17.17 5.27 -33.02
CA SER A 76 15.98 5.35 -33.88
C SER A 76 14.65 5.52 -33.11
N GLN A 77 14.69 5.43 -31.78
CA GLN A 77 13.52 5.48 -30.92
C GLN A 77 13.72 6.56 -29.86
N THR A 78 12.73 7.45 -29.73
CA THR A 78 12.75 8.51 -28.71
C THR A 78 11.87 8.19 -27.52
N THR A 79 10.90 7.30 -27.68
CA THR A 79 9.89 6.96 -26.68
C THR A 79 10.07 5.52 -26.20
N TYR A 80 10.17 5.32 -24.91
CA TYR A 80 10.36 4.02 -24.27
C TYR A 80 9.24 3.74 -23.29
N ALA A 81 8.74 2.50 -23.28
CA ALA A 81 7.74 2.06 -22.30
C ALA A 81 8.34 2.02 -20.90
N LEU A 82 7.55 2.41 -19.92
CA LEU A 82 7.85 2.23 -18.51
C LEU A 82 6.91 1.16 -17.91
N PRO A 83 7.26 0.59 -16.76
CA PRO A 83 6.35 -0.30 -16.01
C PRO A 83 5.02 0.38 -15.68
N ASP A 84 3.98 -0.45 -15.49
CA ASP A 84 2.61 0.03 -15.17
C ASP A 84 2.53 0.74 -13.82
N ASP A 85 3.41 0.38 -12.88
CA ASP A 85 3.50 0.94 -11.54
C ASP A 85 4.35 2.23 -11.45
N ALA A 86 4.86 2.73 -12.59
CA ALA A 86 5.64 3.96 -12.61
C ALA A 86 4.71 5.18 -12.52
N GLU A 87 4.79 5.90 -11.38
CA GLU A 87 3.96 7.08 -11.12
C GLU A 87 4.68 8.39 -11.47
N ASP A 88 5.94 8.54 -11.01
CA ASP A 88 6.76 9.72 -11.30
C ASP A 88 8.24 9.33 -11.42
N ILE A 89 9.04 10.14 -12.10
CA ILE A 89 10.46 9.86 -12.34
C ILE A 89 11.30 10.66 -11.35
N LEU A 90 12.13 9.95 -10.59
CA LEU A 90 13.09 10.56 -9.67
C LEU A 90 14.32 11.08 -10.40
N PHE A 91 14.94 10.22 -11.20
CA PHE A 91 16.07 10.57 -12.07
C PHE A 91 16.36 9.46 -13.08
N ILE A 92 17.10 9.81 -14.12
CA ILE A 92 17.53 8.90 -15.17
C ILE A 92 19.02 8.99 -15.30
N SER A 93 19.65 7.86 -15.53
CA SER A 93 21.08 7.77 -15.80
C SER A 93 21.37 6.79 -16.93
N TRP A 94 22.48 6.95 -17.61
CA TRP A 94 22.97 6.03 -18.61
C TRP A 94 24.40 5.57 -18.29
N GLN A 95 24.73 4.35 -18.64
CA GLN A 95 26.00 3.72 -18.33
C GLN A 95 27.04 3.99 -19.43
N THR A 96 28.20 4.51 -19.04
CA THR A 96 29.34 4.72 -19.96
C THR A 96 30.05 3.40 -20.33
N THR A 97 30.91 3.44 -21.33
CA THR A 97 31.80 2.32 -21.65
C THR A 97 33.19 2.53 -21.04
N GLY A 98 33.87 1.43 -20.77
CA GLY A 98 35.23 1.44 -20.27
C GLY A 98 35.44 0.54 -19.08
N SER A 99 36.62 0.53 -18.52
CA SER A 99 36.97 -0.27 -17.33
C SER A 99 36.29 0.23 -16.06
N SER A 100 35.97 1.52 -15.98
CA SER A 100 35.13 2.11 -14.94
C SER A 100 33.77 2.50 -15.57
N GLN A 101 32.79 1.67 -15.37
CA GLN A 101 31.42 1.94 -15.82
C GLN A 101 30.79 3.00 -14.91
N GLU A 102 30.73 4.24 -15.40
CA GLU A 102 30.11 5.35 -14.68
C GLU A 102 28.68 5.56 -15.15
N TRP A 103 27.83 5.99 -14.22
CA TRP A 103 26.44 6.37 -14.49
C TRP A 103 26.35 7.88 -14.62
N LEU A 104 26.08 8.36 -15.84
CA LEU A 104 25.91 9.78 -16.12
C LEU A 104 24.43 10.15 -16.14
N PRO A 105 24.06 11.32 -15.59
CA PRO A 105 22.65 11.74 -15.57
C PRO A 105 22.14 12.06 -16.98
N VAL A 106 20.87 11.74 -17.23
CA VAL A 106 20.08 12.21 -18.36
C VAL A 106 19.20 13.36 -17.86
N ASN A 107 19.42 14.58 -18.36
CA ASN A 107 18.71 15.76 -17.88
C ASN A 107 17.59 16.24 -18.82
N ARG A 108 17.54 15.73 -20.06
CA ARG A 108 16.56 16.14 -21.07
C ARG A 108 15.61 14.98 -21.39
N TRP A 109 14.54 14.91 -20.64
CA TRP A 109 13.51 13.89 -20.79
C TRP A 109 12.12 14.43 -20.44
N ARG A 110 11.08 13.69 -20.80
CA ARG A 110 9.69 13.97 -20.47
C ARG A 110 8.96 12.67 -20.19
N LEU A 111 8.25 12.62 -19.06
CA LEU A 111 7.29 11.57 -18.76
C LEU A 111 5.99 11.85 -19.51
N ASP A 112 5.39 10.82 -20.10
CA ASP A 112 4.07 10.85 -20.70
C ASP A 112 3.26 9.66 -20.15
N THR A 113 2.19 9.97 -19.42
CA THR A 113 1.29 9.01 -18.76
C THR A 113 0.03 8.73 -19.57
N MET A 114 -0.10 9.32 -20.76
CA MET A 114 -1.24 9.17 -21.67
C MET A 114 -0.83 8.68 -23.05
N ALA A 115 0.23 7.87 -23.12
CA ALA A 115 0.67 7.30 -24.38
C ALA A 115 -0.37 6.35 -24.98
N ASN A 116 -0.34 6.17 -26.30
CA ASN A 116 -1.30 5.31 -26.99
C ASN A 116 -1.20 3.87 -26.50
N SER A 117 -2.27 3.37 -25.89
CA SER A 117 -2.39 2.02 -25.33
C SER A 117 -2.24 0.90 -26.38
N ALA A 118 -2.51 1.17 -27.66
CA ALA A 118 -2.30 0.21 -28.73
C ALA A 118 -0.80 -0.06 -29.01
N THR A 119 0.06 0.90 -28.64
CA THR A 119 1.53 0.79 -28.83
C THR A 119 2.24 0.50 -27.50
N PHE A 120 1.75 1.06 -26.41
CA PHE A 120 2.35 0.96 -25.08
C PHE A 120 1.30 0.50 -24.06
N ASN A 121 1.36 -0.74 -23.61
CA ASN A 121 0.37 -1.35 -22.70
C ASN A 121 0.21 -0.57 -21.39
N SER A 122 1.31 -0.11 -20.82
CA SER A 122 1.31 0.67 -19.56
C SER A 122 0.78 2.09 -19.72
N GLN A 123 0.68 2.60 -20.97
CA GLN A 123 0.45 4.03 -21.26
C GLN A 123 1.49 4.98 -20.63
N ASN A 124 2.38 4.46 -19.76
CA ASN A 124 3.49 5.19 -19.17
C ASN A 124 4.70 5.08 -20.06
N THR A 125 5.16 6.21 -20.56
CA THR A 125 6.35 6.25 -21.45
C THR A 125 7.27 7.39 -21.07
N ILE A 126 8.52 7.24 -21.42
CA ILE A 126 9.52 8.27 -21.29
C ILE A 126 10.09 8.65 -22.64
N ASN A 127 10.11 9.95 -22.91
CA ASN A 127 10.76 10.52 -24.08
C ASN A 127 12.13 11.07 -23.68
N ILE A 128 13.19 10.60 -24.33
CA ILE A 128 14.57 11.04 -24.07
C ILE A 128 15.02 11.92 -25.24
N TYR A 129 15.40 13.15 -24.92
CA TYR A 129 15.85 14.16 -25.88
C TYR A 129 17.35 14.42 -25.81
N GLU A 130 18.05 13.74 -24.90
CA GLU A 130 19.49 13.85 -24.78
C GLU A 130 20.19 12.93 -25.77
N ASN A 131 21.37 13.38 -26.26
CA ASN A 131 22.16 12.58 -27.17
C ASN A 131 22.96 11.53 -26.40
N VAL A 132 22.30 10.41 -26.09
CA VAL A 132 22.94 9.23 -25.49
C VAL A 132 23.50 8.35 -26.58
N GLN A 133 24.67 7.73 -26.36
CA GLN A 133 25.25 6.81 -27.30
C GLN A 133 24.38 5.56 -27.48
N PRO A 134 24.05 5.15 -28.72
CA PRO A 134 23.26 3.95 -28.98
C PRO A 134 23.86 2.67 -28.36
N GLY A 135 23.00 1.76 -27.92
CA GLY A 135 23.40 0.51 -27.29
C GLY A 135 23.77 0.64 -25.79
N ARG A 136 23.63 1.82 -25.20
CA ARG A 136 23.87 2.02 -23.76
C ARG A 136 22.67 1.63 -22.92
N THR A 137 22.97 1.13 -21.72
CA THR A 137 21.95 0.86 -20.72
C THR A 137 21.49 2.18 -20.10
N ILE A 138 20.19 2.42 -20.16
CA ILE A 138 19.52 3.49 -19.42
C ILE A 138 18.92 2.87 -18.17
N GLN A 139 19.05 3.56 -17.05
CA GLN A 139 18.40 3.23 -15.80
C GLN A 139 17.49 4.39 -15.40
N VAL A 140 16.23 4.08 -15.22
CA VAL A 140 15.19 5.00 -14.76
C VAL A 140 14.85 4.65 -13.32
N TYR A 141 15.02 5.60 -12.41
CA TYR A 141 14.50 5.50 -11.04
C TYR A 141 13.18 6.24 -10.97
N TYR A 142 12.17 5.55 -10.49
CA TYR A 142 10.80 6.07 -10.45
C TYR A 142 10.14 5.79 -9.11
N THR A 143 9.08 6.53 -8.83
CA THR A 143 8.23 6.30 -7.67
C THR A 143 7.13 5.32 -8.04
N SER A 144 6.82 4.39 -7.14
CA SER A 144 5.66 3.51 -7.25
C SER A 144 4.89 3.42 -5.94
N THR A 145 3.65 2.98 -6.02
CA THR A 145 2.81 2.75 -4.85
C THR A 145 3.35 1.57 -4.04
N PRO A 146 3.34 1.62 -2.70
CA PRO A 146 3.74 0.48 -1.88
C PRO A 146 2.84 -0.73 -2.11
N ASN A 147 3.42 -1.93 -2.06
CA ASN A 147 2.67 -3.17 -2.20
C ASN A 147 1.84 -3.47 -0.95
N THR A 148 0.72 -4.16 -1.14
CA THR A 148 -0.14 -4.63 -0.05
C THR A 148 0.35 -5.94 0.54
N LEU A 149 -0.06 -6.23 1.79
CA LEU A 149 0.27 -7.48 2.48
C LEU A 149 -0.81 -8.53 2.20
N ASP A 150 -0.39 -9.71 1.71
CA ASP A 150 -1.32 -10.79 1.35
C ASP A 150 -1.29 -11.97 2.30
N ALA A 151 -0.13 -12.45 2.71
CA ALA A 151 0.00 -13.53 3.67
C ALA A 151 0.16 -13.00 5.11
N ASN A 152 -0.15 -13.86 6.09
CA ASN A 152 0.06 -13.50 7.50
C ASN A 152 1.52 -13.58 7.94
N THR A 153 2.35 -14.16 7.09
CA THR A 153 3.79 -14.33 7.27
C THR A 153 4.61 -13.30 6.52
N ASP A 154 3.94 -12.38 5.81
CA ASP A 154 4.62 -11.35 5.04
C ASP A 154 5.41 -10.43 5.99
N ASP A 155 6.67 -10.24 5.68
CA ASP A 155 7.47 -9.21 6.31
C ASP A 155 7.07 -7.84 5.74
N PHE A 156 6.90 -6.87 6.63
CA PHE A 156 6.41 -5.56 6.24
C PHE A 156 7.35 -4.85 5.28
N ALA A 157 8.63 -4.76 5.59
CA ALA A 157 9.58 -4.02 4.79
C ALA A 157 9.85 -4.72 3.45
N ASP A 158 9.97 -6.05 3.45
CA ASP A 158 10.29 -6.82 2.24
C ASP A 158 9.15 -6.78 1.22
N VAL A 159 7.89 -6.88 1.68
CA VAL A 159 6.74 -6.94 0.78
C VAL A 159 6.30 -5.54 0.35
N THR A 160 6.16 -4.60 1.29
CA THR A 160 5.68 -3.25 0.94
C THR A 160 6.74 -2.38 0.28
N GLY A 161 8.02 -2.68 0.46
CA GLY A 161 9.15 -1.84 0.05
C GLY A 161 9.35 -0.59 0.90
N LEU A 162 8.52 -0.40 1.93
CA LEU A 162 8.63 0.72 2.86
C LEU A 162 9.63 0.41 3.99
N PRO A 163 10.30 1.42 4.56
CA PRO A 163 11.18 1.20 5.69
C PRO A 163 10.39 0.74 6.93
N GLU A 164 11.00 -0.10 7.77
CA GLU A 164 10.37 -0.62 8.99
C GLU A 164 9.89 0.51 9.93
N SER A 165 10.54 1.69 9.87
CA SER A 165 10.14 2.87 10.63
C SER A 165 8.74 3.40 10.29
N SER A 166 8.18 3.03 9.13
CA SER A 166 6.83 3.43 8.71
C SER A 166 5.73 2.46 9.16
N LYS A 167 6.08 1.36 9.82
CA LYS A 167 5.13 0.35 10.29
C LYS A 167 4.13 0.91 11.30
N ASP A 168 4.57 1.82 12.17
CA ASP A 168 3.71 2.52 13.12
C ASP A 168 2.66 3.39 12.41
N VAL A 169 3.00 3.98 11.28
CA VAL A 169 2.06 4.75 10.45
C VAL A 169 0.93 3.85 9.96
N VAL A 170 1.27 2.63 9.49
CA VAL A 170 0.25 1.66 9.07
C VAL A 170 -0.65 1.24 10.23
N ILE A 171 -0.06 0.98 11.41
CA ILE A 171 -0.81 0.62 12.61
C ILE A 171 -1.79 1.72 13.00
N LEU A 172 -1.34 2.97 13.04
CA LEU A 172 -2.18 4.12 13.37
C LEU A 172 -3.30 4.31 12.33
N GLY A 173 -2.96 4.19 11.04
CA GLY A 173 -3.92 4.30 9.95
C GLY A 173 -4.98 3.21 9.96
N ALA A 174 -4.60 1.96 10.18
CA ALA A 174 -5.55 0.85 10.33
C ALA A 174 -6.41 1.02 11.59
N SER A 175 -5.83 1.46 12.70
CA SER A 175 -6.54 1.64 13.97
C SER A 175 -7.63 2.70 13.87
N TYR A 176 -7.38 3.87 13.29
CA TYR A 176 -8.43 4.88 13.15
C TYR A 176 -9.57 4.43 12.24
N LYS A 177 -9.27 3.70 11.18
CA LYS A 177 -10.28 3.13 10.27
C LYS A 177 -11.15 2.11 10.99
N LEU A 178 -10.55 1.19 11.75
CA LEU A 178 -11.29 0.18 12.52
C LEU A 178 -12.17 0.81 13.62
N LEU A 179 -11.67 1.82 14.32
CA LEU A 179 -12.46 2.55 15.32
C LEU A 179 -13.64 3.29 14.69
N SER A 180 -13.46 3.87 13.51
CA SER A 180 -14.56 4.53 12.78
C SER A 180 -15.67 3.54 12.39
N TYR A 181 -15.32 2.29 12.06
CA TYR A 181 -16.33 1.25 11.79
C TYR A 181 -17.13 0.84 13.03
N LEU A 182 -16.51 0.83 14.23
CA LEU A 182 -17.22 0.54 15.47
C LEU A 182 -18.30 1.59 15.78
N ASP A 183 -17.98 2.85 15.58
CA ASP A 183 -18.91 3.94 15.83
C ASP A 183 -20.06 3.99 14.82
N ALA A 184 -19.83 3.65 13.57
CA ALA A 184 -20.88 3.57 12.55
C ALA A 184 -22.00 2.59 12.95
N GLY A 185 -21.66 1.44 13.55
CA GLY A 185 -22.64 0.51 14.10
C GLY A 185 -23.36 1.03 15.34
N ARG A 186 -22.70 1.84 16.17
CA ARG A 186 -23.26 2.42 17.40
C ARG A 186 -24.19 3.60 17.13
N ILE A 187 -23.91 4.42 16.12
CA ILE A 187 -24.73 5.57 15.73
C ILE A 187 -26.16 5.11 15.36
N ASN A 188 -26.28 3.96 14.68
CA ASN A 188 -27.60 3.41 14.33
C ASN A 188 -28.37 2.81 15.54
N LEU A 189 -27.67 2.34 16.56
CA LEU A 189 -28.28 1.81 17.80
C LEU A 189 -28.61 2.92 18.81
N SER A 190 -27.81 3.99 18.86
CA SER A 190 -28.02 5.05 19.87
C SER A 190 -29.24 5.92 19.61
N SER A 191 -29.74 5.97 18.37
CA SER A 191 -31.03 6.64 18.08
C SER A 191 -32.24 5.87 18.60
N ALA A 192 -32.10 4.55 18.81
CA ALA A 192 -33.17 3.71 19.35
C ALA A 192 -33.04 3.42 20.87
N GLU A 193 -31.83 3.56 21.44
CA GLU A 193 -31.52 3.20 22.83
C GLU A 193 -31.09 4.40 23.70
N ALA A 194 -31.18 5.62 23.18
CA ALA A 194 -30.75 6.83 23.92
C ALA A 194 -31.48 7.02 25.29
N ASP A 195 -32.64 6.41 25.45
CA ASP A 195 -33.45 6.50 26.68
C ASP A 195 -33.11 5.44 27.75
N LEU A 196 -32.30 4.43 27.43
CA LEU A 196 -32.09 3.28 28.33
C LEU A 196 -30.71 3.17 28.96
N ASN A 197 -29.76 4.07 28.66
CA ASN A 197 -28.36 3.90 29.04
C ASN A 197 -27.70 5.13 29.67
N ASP A 198 -28.21 5.56 30.80
CA ASP A 198 -27.76 6.70 31.61
C ASP A 198 -26.41 6.44 32.35
N GLY A 199 -25.56 5.57 31.93
CA GLY A 199 -24.31 5.23 32.64
C GLY A 199 -23.15 4.73 31.77
N LYS A 200 -23.29 4.69 30.46
CA LYS A 200 -22.21 4.22 29.55
C LYS A 200 -21.53 5.37 28.84
N LEU A 201 -20.25 5.16 28.49
CA LEU A 201 -19.38 6.07 27.75
C LEU A 201 -20.18 6.90 26.73
N PRO A 202 -19.99 8.23 26.70
CA PRO A 202 -20.69 9.08 25.75
C PRO A 202 -20.47 8.59 24.31
N SER A 203 -21.53 8.64 23.51
CA SER A 203 -21.49 8.19 22.07
C SER A 203 -20.41 8.87 21.25
N SER A 204 -19.84 9.96 21.73
CA SER A 204 -18.73 10.70 21.10
C SER A 204 -17.33 10.20 21.49
N ALA A 205 -17.18 9.28 22.44
CA ALA A 205 -15.86 8.85 22.91
C ALA A 205 -15.05 8.12 21.82
N GLY A 206 -15.69 7.28 21.03
CA GLY A 206 -15.06 6.60 19.92
C GLY A 206 -14.67 7.55 18.79
N VAL A 207 -15.54 8.51 18.46
CA VAL A 207 -15.25 9.57 17.50
C VAL A 207 -14.06 10.43 17.95
N ALA A 208 -14.00 10.80 19.24
CA ALA A 208 -12.88 11.57 19.78
C ALA A 208 -11.57 10.78 19.71
N ALA A 209 -11.60 9.49 20.10
CA ALA A 209 -10.44 8.60 19.99
C ALA A 209 -9.98 8.40 18.55
N SER A 210 -10.93 8.18 17.63
CA SER A 210 -10.62 8.05 16.20
C SER A 210 -9.98 9.32 15.63
N ARG A 211 -10.49 10.50 15.98
CA ARG A 211 -9.90 11.78 15.55
C ARG A 211 -8.50 11.99 16.12
N TYR A 212 -8.26 11.65 17.37
CA TYR A 212 -6.94 11.72 17.98
C TYR A 212 -5.94 10.81 17.27
N ILE A 213 -6.28 9.55 17.02
CA ILE A 213 -5.43 8.61 16.31
C ILE A 213 -5.20 9.07 14.88
N PHE A 214 -6.22 9.63 14.21
CA PHE A 214 -6.06 10.20 12.88
C PHE A 214 -5.08 11.38 12.87
N ALA A 215 -5.10 12.26 13.87
CA ALA A 215 -4.12 13.35 13.98
C ALA A 215 -2.69 12.82 14.16
N LEU A 216 -2.49 11.80 15.01
CA LEU A 216 -1.20 11.12 15.17
C LEU A 216 -0.75 10.45 13.86
N PHE A 217 -1.66 9.77 13.18
CA PHE A 217 -1.40 9.17 11.88
C PHE A 217 -0.90 10.20 10.87
N GLN A 218 -1.59 11.36 10.76
CA GLN A 218 -1.18 12.43 9.84
C GLN A 218 0.19 13.02 10.21
N GLN A 219 0.45 13.22 11.49
CA GLN A 219 1.75 13.70 11.96
C GLN A 219 2.86 12.71 11.57
N ARG A 220 2.71 11.44 11.93
CA ARG A 220 3.71 10.41 11.63
C ARG A 220 3.91 10.20 10.13
N LEU A 221 2.82 10.23 9.35
CA LEU A 221 2.88 10.16 7.90
C LEU A 221 3.71 11.30 7.30
N ASN A 222 3.53 12.52 7.80
CA ASN A 222 4.30 13.68 7.34
C ASN A 222 5.79 13.58 7.76
N GLU A 223 6.10 13.07 8.95
CA GLU A 223 7.49 12.85 9.39
C GLU A 223 8.20 11.83 8.49
N GLU A 224 7.56 10.71 8.14
CA GLU A 224 8.15 9.72 7.23
C GLU A 224 8.26 10.26 5.79
N ALA A 225 7.29 11.05 5.33
CA ALA A 225 7.36 11.72 4.03
C ALA A 225 8.54 12.70 3.93
N LEU A 226 8.84 13.45 5.01
CA LEU A 226 10.01 14.33 5.07
C LEU A 226 11.32 13.54 5.00
N LYS A 227 11.44 12.42 5.72
CA LYS A 227 12.62 11.54 5.62
C LYS A 227 12.82 11.01 4.21
N LEU A 228 11.72 10.66 3.53
CA LEU A 228 11.77 10.18 2.16
C LEU A 228 12.22 11.29 1.19
N ALA A 229 11.71 12.51 1.37
CA ALA A 229 12.11 13.68 0.58
C ALA A 229 13.60 14.03 0.77
N ASP A 230 14.13 13.91 1.99
CA ASP A 230 15.57 14.12 2.26
C ASP A 230 16.43 13.05 1.59
N LYS A 231 15.95 11.80 1.57
CA LYS A 231 16.68 10.69 0.91
C LYS A 231 16.71 10.83 -0.61
N TYR A 232 15.65 11.34 -1.20
CA TYR A 232 15.48 11.50 -2.65
C TYR A 232 15.19 12.97 -3.00
N PRO A 233 16.19 13.85 -2.97
CA PRO A 233 15.98 15.26 -3.30
C PRO A 233 15.58 15.43 -4.76
N ILE A 234 14.69 16.39 -4.99
CA ILE A 234 14.23 16.75 -6.34
C ILE A 234 15.41 17.14 -7.20
N ARG A 235 15.56 16.53 -8.38
CA ARG A 235 16.58 16.85 -9.37
C ARG A 235 15.97 17.67 -10.49
N ILE A 236 16.71 18.67 -10.94
CA ILE A 236 16.29 19.51 -12.07
C ILE A 236 16.43 18.69 -13.36
N HIS A 237 15.38 18.66 -14.15
CA HIS A 237 15.38 18.13 -15.51
C HIS A 237 14.78 19.17 -16.46
N TYR A 238 15.11 19.08 -17.73
CA TYR A 238 14.63 19.97 -18.75
C TYR A 238 13.64 19.24 -19.65
N THR A 239 12.41 19.74 -19.67
CA THR A 239 11.40 19.34 -20.64
C THR A 239 11.40 20.34 -21.78
N ARG A 240 11.38 19.88 -23.01
CA ARG A 240 11.30 20.74 -24.18
C ARG A 240 9.91 20.69 -24.78
#